data_e29a6e8dbfb1595af1854ff66d9db837
#
_entry.id   e29a6e8dbfb1595af1854ff66d9db837
#
_cell.length_a   1.000
_cell.length_b   1.000
_cell.length_c   1.000
_cell.angle_alpha   90.00
_cell.angle_beta   90.00
_cell.angle_gamma   90.00
#
_symmetry.space_group_name_H-M   'P 1'
#
loop_
_entity.id
_entity.type
_entity.pdbx_description
1 polymer ?
#
loop_
_entity_poly.entity_id
_entity_poly.type
_entity_poly.pdbx_seq_one_letter_code
_entity_poly.pdbx_strand_id
1 'polypeptide(L)'
;MEFLSNKPLLITDTILRDAHQSQAATRMTLEDMLPACEVLDKVGYYSLECWGGATFDSCLRFLNEDPWERLRILRKALPNTKLQMLLRGQNILGYKHYADDVVDYFVKKSIDNGIDIIRTFDALNDLRNMEKAVKATKAYNGTAEVAMSYTTSPVHTEEYFVKLAQDIEAMGADLICIKDMAGLLLPFNAYSLIKKLKAHTKLPIVLHTHNTAGTGAMTILKAVEAGVDVVDTALSPLGGGTSQPATESIVAALKGTEYDTGLDEELLAQIAEHFRGVAERLTKDGWRDPDKVLSVNAKALQYQVPGGMLSNLIGQLKQANAMDKYYAVLEEVPRVRKDFGYPPLVTPTSQIVGTQAVMNVLGGERYKMVTKESKGLLKGEYGRLPAPVNEEVRKKCIGDDKVITHRPADDIAPELEGYRKEIRQYSQQEEDVLSYALFPQVAEKFLAIRDGK
;
A
#
# COMPACT_ATOMS: atom_id res chain seq x y z
N MET A 1 17.87 14.78 -11.26
CA MET A 1 18.74 14.22 -10.22
C MET A 1 19.57 13.13 -10.86
N GLU A 2 20.90 13.25 -10.91
CA GLU A 2 21.77 12.17 -11.41
C GLU A 2 22.00 11.18 -10.28
N PHE A 3 21.41 10.00 -10.38
CA PHE A 3 21.71 8.87 -9.52
C PHE A 3 22.89 8.11 -10.14
N LEU A 4 24.09 8.36 -9.64
CA LEU A 4 25.32 7.73 -10.09
C LEU A 4 25.60 6.46 -9.28
N SER A 5 26.27 5.49 -9.87
CA SER A 5 26.54 4.13 -9.41
C SER A 5 27.46 3.98 -8.17
N ASN A 6 27.74 5.02 -7.42
CA ASN A 6 28.52 5.03 -6.16
C ASN A 6 27.89 5.98 -5.14
N LYS A 7 26.58 5.90 -4.94
CA LYS A 7 25.87 6.75 -3.98
C LYS A 7 25.44 5.94 -2.76
N PRO A 8 25.42 6.57 -1.58
CA PRO A 8 24.86 5.96 -0.38
C PRO A 8 23.42 5.52 -0.62
N LEU A 9 23.04 4.39 -0.03
CA LEU A 9 21.64 3.93 -0.07
C LEU A 9 20.74 4.96 0.61
N LEU A 10 19.65 5.30 -0.05
CA LEU A 10 18.64 6.18 0.53
C LEU A 10 17.57 5.35 1.27
N ILE A 11 17.06 5.89 2.38
CA ILE A 11 16.06 5.23 3.20
C ILE A 11 14.80 6.07 3.32
N THR A 12 13.65 5.44 3.05
CA THR A 12 12.33 5.90 3.48
C THR A 12 11.92 5.12 4.72
N ASP A 13 11.65 5.80 5.83
CA ASP A 13 11.11 5.13 7.01
C ASP A 13 9.58 5.20 7.04
N THR A 14 8.95 4.08 7.36
CA THR A 14 7.49 3.90 7.33
C THR A 14 6.84 3.98 8.71
N ILE A 15 7.60 4.33 9.75
CA ILE A 15 7.14 4.34 11.14
C ILE A 15 5.86 5.15 11.35
N LEU A 16 5.70 6.25 10.61
CA LEU A 16 4.56 7.14 10.74
C LEU A 16 3.32 6.69 9.95
N ARG A 17 3.43 5.63 9.13
CA ARG A 17 2.27 5.11 8.36
C ARG A 17 2.23 3.58 8.30
N ASP A 18 3.01 2.93 7.39
CA ASP A 18 2.81 1.51 7.06
C ASP A 18 3.21 0.57 8.20
N ALA A 19 4.22 0.91 8.96
CA ALA A 19 4.67 0.11 10.09
C ALA A 19 3.55 -0.11 11.12
N HIS A 20 2.91 0.96 11.60
CA HIS A 20 1.81 0.84 12.56
C HIS A 20 0.49 0.41 11.92
N GLN A 21 0.30 0.65 10.60
CA GLN A 21 -0.82 0.04 9.87
C GLN A 21 -0.70 -1.49 9.89
N SER A 22 0.51 -2.00 9.67
CA SER A 22 0.77 -3.44 9.55
C SER A 22 0.78 -4.17 10.90
N GLN A 23 1.20 -3.51 11.97
CA GLN A 23 1.35 -4.14 13.28
C GLN A 23 0.30 -3.75 14.33
N ALA A 24 -0.36 -2.59 14.17
CA ALA A 24 -1.26 -2.03 15.18
C ALA A 24 -2.53 -1.41 14.55
N ALA A 25 -3.02 -1.99 13.46
CA ALA A 25 -4.27 -1.61 12.80
C ALA A 25 -4.45 -0.09 12.60
N THR A 26 -3.36 0.64 12.36
CA THR A 26 -3.36 2.11 12.17
C THR A 26 -3.83 2.88 13.41
N ARG A 27 -3.46 2.44 14.62
CA ARG A 27 -3.92 3.03 15.89
C ARG A 27 -2.90 3.97 16.56
N MET A 28 -1.79 4.29 15.90
CA MET A 28 -0.86 5.31 16.38
C MET A 28 -1.50 6.70 16.21
N THR A 29 -1.57 7.46 17.29
CA THR A 29 -2.12 8.81 17.32
C THR A 29 -1.11 9.87 16.90
N LEU A 30 -1.57 11.08 16.61
CA LEU A 30 -0.67 12.22 16.37
C LEU A 30 0.17 12.55 17.62
N GLU A 31 -0.42 12.41 18.82
CA GLU A 31 0.29 12.60 20.09
C GLU A 31 1.45 11.62 20.28
N ASP A 32 1.33 10.40 19.77
CA ASP A 32 2.42 9.42 19.77
C ASP A 32 3.58 9.83 18.83
N MET A 33 3.29 10.51 17.75
CA MET A 33 4.25 10.85 16.70
C MET A 33 5.03 12.13 17.00
N LEU A 34 4.35 13.16 17.48
CA LEU A 34 4.90 14.51 17.61
C LEU A 34 6.18 14.60 18.45
N PRO A 35 6.32 13.91 19.59
CA PRO A 35 7.54 14.00 20.41
C PRO A 35 8.79 13.52 19.68
N ALA A 36 8.64 12.64 18.67
CA ALA A 36 9.77 12.12 17.89
C ALA A 36 10.10 12.98 16.66
N CYS A 37 9.19 13.82 16.20
CA CYS A 37 9.31 14.50 14.90
C CYS A 37 10.57 15.36 14.77
N GLU A 38 10.93 16.14 15.81
CA GLU A 38 12.14 16.98 15.76
C GLU A 38 13.41 16.16 15.54
N VAL A 39 13.47 14.98 16.13
CA VAL A 39 14.62 14.08 15.98
C VAL A 39 14.56 13.36 14.64
N LEU A 40 13.38 12.86 14.22
CA LEU A 40 13.15 12.26 12.90
C LEU A 40 13.60 13.18 11.76
N ASP A 41 13.34 14.48 11.88
CA ASP A 41 13.70 15.47 10.85
C ASP A 41 15.22 15.71 10.71
N LYS A 42 16.00 15.25 11.68
CA LYS A 42 17.48 15.40 11.72
C LYS A 42 18.24 14.14 11.31
N VAL A 43 17.59 12.97 11.25
CA VAL A 43 18.25 11.68 10.99
C VAL A 43 18.93 11.63 9.62
N GLY A 44 18.36 12.30 8.62
CA GLY A 44 18.86 12.28 7.25
C GLY A 44 18.11 11.36 6.29
N TYR A 45 16.91 10.96 6.64
CA TYR A 45 16.04 10.15 5.77
C TYR A 45 15.81 10.80 4.40
N TYR A 46 15.70 9.98 3.36
CA TYR A 46 15.22 10.41 2.05
C TYR A 46 13.78 10.91 2.13
N SER A 47 12.92 10.16 2.80
CA SER A 47 11.54 10.54 3.11
C SER A 47 11.00 9.80 4.32
N LEU A 48 9.90 10.31 4.88
CA LEU A 48 9.07 9.65 5.87
C LEU A 48 7.69 9.38 5.28
N GLU A 49 7.29 8.11 5.24
CA GLU A 49 5.92 7.77 4.85
C GLU A 49 4.99 8.00 6.04
N CYS A 50 4.11 9.01 5.93
CA CYS A 50 3.33 9.50 7.08
C CYS A 50 1.83 9.54 6.85
N TRP A 51 1.33 9.33 5.61
CA TRP A 51 -0.05 9.56 5.29
C TRP A 51 -0.56 8.66 4.15
N GLY A 52 -1.88 8.65 3.90
CA GLY A 52 -2.48 7.76 2.90
C GLY A 52 -2.79 6.36 3.45
N GLY A 53 -2.98 5.39 2.57
CA GLY A 53 -3.38 4.04 2.96
C GLY A 53 -4.65 4.03 3.83
N ALA A 54 -4.59 3.38 4.99
CA ALA A 54 -5.69 3.34 5.95
C ALA A 54 -5.67 4.47 7.00
N THR A 55 -4.65 5.33 6.99
CA THR A 55 -4.50 6.41 7.99
C THR A 55 -5.70 7.34 8.01
N PHE A 56 -6.15 7.77 6.84
CA PHE A 56 -7.24 8.72 6.69
C PHE A 56 -8.55 8.21 7.31
N ASP A 57 -8.95 6.99 6.93
CA ASP A 57 -10.14 6.34 7.49
C ASP A 57 -10.01 6.07 8.99
N SER A 58 -8.81 5.66 9.45
CA SER A 58 -8.54 5.42 10.86
C SER A 58 -8.63 6.70 11.71
N CYS A 59 -8.14 7.82 11.21
CA CYS A 59 -8.27 9.12 11.88
C CYS A 59 -9.74 9.45 12.15
N LEU A 60 -10.58 9.33 11.14
CA LEU A 60 -12.01 9.65 11.25
C LEU A 60 -12.80 8.66 12.11
N ARG A 61 -12.55 7.35 11.97
CA ARG A 61 -13.35 6.30 12.61
C ARG A 61 -12.97 6.01 14.05
N PHE A 62 -11.68 6.07 14.34
CA PHE A 62 -11.16 5.46 15.56
C PHE A 62 -10.36 6.41 16.43
N LEU A 63 -9.68 7.38 15.82
CA LEU A 63 -8.78 8.28 16.55
C LEU A 63 -9.41 9.62 16.87
N ASN A 64 -10.56 9.93 16.27
CA ASN A 64 -11.22 11.24 16.37
C ASN A 64 -10.25 12.39 16.01
N GLU A 65 -9.44 12.18 14.98
CA GLU A 65 -8.48 13.14 14.44
C GLU A 65 -8.93 13.61 13.06
N ASP A 66 -8.76 14.91 12.76
CA ASP A 66 -8.90 15.41 11.40
C ASP A 66 -7.65 14.97 10.58
N PRO A 67 -7.81 14.14 9.53
CA PRO A 67 -6.67 13.65 8.77
C PRO A 67 -5.88 14.76 8.06
N TRP A 68 -6.54 15.85 7.67
CA TRP A 68 -5.89 16.98 7.02
C TRP A 68 -5.11 17.85 8.01
N GLU A 69 -5.67 18.09 9.18
CA GLU A 69 -4.95 18.77 10.26
C GLU A 69 -3.74 17.96 10.72
N ARG A 70 -3.89 16.64 10.88
CA ARG A 70 -2.78 15.73 11.17
C ARG A 70 -1.63 15.92 10.17
N LEU A 71 -1.93 15.97 8.88
CA LEU A 71 -0.91 16.17 7.84
C LEU A 71 -0.22 17.54 7.98
N ARG A 72 -0.99 18.61 8.17
CA ARG A 72 -0.44 19.97 8.36
C ARG A 72 0.46 20.06 9.59
N ILE A 73 0.07 19.43 10.69
CA ILE A 73 0.87 19.42 11.92
C ILE A 73 2.17 18.62 11.71
N LEU A 74 2.10 17.44 11.07
CA LEU A 74 3.30 16.67 10.71
C LEU A 74 4.22 17.45 9.79
N ARG A 75 3.71 18.12 8.75
CA ARG A 75 4.53 18.96 7.87
C ARG A 75 5.24 20.08 8.64
N LYS A 76 4.54 20.72 9.58
CA LYS A 76 5.15 21.76 10.42
C LYS A 76 6.24 21.21 11.34
N ALA A 77 6.04 19.99 11.85
CA ALA A 77 6.99 19.34 12.77
C ALA A 77 8.19 18.69 12.05
N LEU A 78 8.11 18.47 10.74
CA LEU A 78 9.12 17.82 9.89
C LEU A 78 9.47 18.71 8.69
N PRO A 79 10.01 19.94 8.90
CA PRO A 79 10.17 20.91 7.82
C PRO A 79 11.22 20.53 6.77
N ASN A 80 12.22 19.72 7.13
CA ASN A 80 13.38 19.43 6.28
C ASN A 80 13.26 18.07 5.56
N THR A 81 12.53 17.12 6.13
CA THR A 81 12.37 15.77 5.57
C THR A 81 11.18 15.71 4.61
N LYS A 82 11.33 15.06 3.46
CA LYS A 82 10.23 14.85 2.52
C LYS A 82 9.15 13.96 3.15
N LEU A 83 7.90 14.35 2.99
CA LEU A 83 6.74 13.57 3.41
C LEU A 83 6.16 12.79 2.23
N GLN A 84 5.95 11.51 2.46
CA GLN A 84 5.42 10.58 1.47
C GLN A 84 4.06 10.05 1.90
N MET A 85 3.18 9.86 0.91
CA MET A 85 1.89 9.18 1.10
C MET A 85 1.70 8.02 0.13
N LEU A 86 0.83 7.08 0.52
CA LEU A 86 0.36 6.00 -0.34
C LEU A 86 -1.02 6.33 -0.91
N LEU A 87 -1.16 6.23 -2.24
CA LEU A 87 -2.39 6.47 -2.99
C LEU A 87 -2.76 5.24 -3.84
N ARG A 88 -4.02 4.81 -3.78
CA ARG A 88 -4.54 3.67 -4.57
C ARG A 88 -5.06 4.11 -5.94
N GLY A 89 -4.24 4.82 -6.73
CA GLY A 89 -4.64 5.28 -8.05
C GLY A 89 -6.03 5.90 -8.09
N GLN A 90 -6.89 5.40 -9.00
CA GLN A 90 -8.26 5.90 -9.16
C GLN A 90 -9.18 5.67 -7.94
N ASN A 91 -8.78 4.77 -7.03
CA ASN A 91 -9.51 4.52 -5.78
C ASN A 91 -9.15 5.51 -4.67
N ILE A 92 -8.18 6.39 -4.88
CA ILE A 92 -7.66 7.34 -3.88
C ILE A 92 -7.26 6.59 -2.60
N LEU A 93 -8.10 6.58 -1.58
CA LEU A 93 -7.92 5.82 -0.32
C LEU A 93 -9.07 4.84 -0.07
N GLY A 94 -10.04 4.77 -0.99
CA GLY A 94 -11.23 3.92 -0.90
C GLY A 94 -11.10 2.57 -1.60
N TYR A 95 -12.25 1.97 -1.87
CA TYR A 95 -12.38 0.62 -2.47
C TYR A 95 -13.19 0.64 -3.78
N LYS A 96 -13.54 1.82 -4.29
CA LYS A 96 -14.19 2.04 -5.59
C LYS A 96 -13.38 3.04 -6.40
N HIS A 97 -13.61 3.11 -7.70
CA HIS A 97 -13.11 4.20 -8.52
C HIS A 97 -13.88 5.49 -8.21
N TYR A 98 -13.17 6.61 -8.18
CA TYR A 98 -13.71 7.95 -8.07
C TYR A 98 -13.60 8.68 -9.41
N ALA A 99 -14.40 9.72 -9.61
CA ALA A 99 -14.31 10.58 -10.78
C ALA A 99 -12.95 11.31 -10.85
N ASP A 100 -12.53 11.65 -12.04
CA ASP A 100 -11.23 12.29 -12.29
C ASP A 100 -11.06 13.63 -11.59
N ASP A 101 -12.13 14.41 -11.43
CA ASP A 101 -12.12 15.68 -10.71
C ASP A 101 -11.88 15.50 -9.20
N VAL A 102 -12.39 14.42 -8.61
CA VAL A 102 -12.15 14.07 -7.20
C VAL A 102 -10.69 13.63 -7.00
N VAL A 103 -10.16 12.79 -7.90
CA VAL A 103 -8.74 12.36 -7.86
C VAL A 103 -7.82 13.56 -7.98
N ASP A 104 -8.06 14.42 -8.95
CA ASP A 104 -7.26 15.63 -9.20
C ASP A 104 -7.22 16.54 -7.97
N TYR A 105 -8.40 16.82 -7.42
CA TYR A 105 -8.52 17.71 -6.26
C TYR A 105 -7.92 17.10 -4.99
N PHE A 106 -8.04 15.78 -4.81
CA PHE A 106 -7.40 15.08 -3.68
C PHE A 106 -5.88 15.17 -3.76
N VAL A 107 -5.29 14.91 -4.92
CA VAL A 107 -3.85 15.03 -5.14
C VAL A 107 -3.37 16.46 -4.91
N LYS A 108 -4.09 17.44 -5.47
CA LYS A 108 -3.79 18.86 -5.24
C LYS A 108 -3.75 19.18 -3.75
N LYS A 109 -4.80 18.83 -3.02
CA LYS A 109 -4.91 19.13 -1.59
C LYS A 109 -3.88 18.36 -0.75
N SER A 110 -3.51 17.15 -1.13
CA SER A 110 -2.44 16.41 -0.46
C SER A 110 -1.10 17.16 -0.55
N ILE A 111 -0.77 17.68 -1.73
CA ILE A 111 0.46 18.46 -1.95
C ILE A 111 0.37 19.82 -1.26
N ASP A 112 -0.74 20.54 -1.40
CA ASP A 112 -0.97 21.84 -0.74
C ASP A 112 -0.81 21.74 0.79
N ASN A 113 -1.16 20.59 1.39
CA ASN A 113 -1.06 20.36 2.84
C ASN A 113 0.28 19.72 3.28
N GLY A 114 1.24 19.52 2.35
CA GLY A 114 2.63 19.23 2.71
C GLY A 114 3.18 17.87 2.27
N ILE A 115 2.48 17.12 1.42
CA ILE A 115 3.03 15.91 0.80
C ILE A 115 3.98 16.27 -0.33
N ASP A 116 5.18 15.71 -0.30
CA ASP A 116 6.21 15.88 -1.34
C ASP A 116 6.18 14.74 -2.37
N ILE A 117 5.95 13.50 -1.89
CA ILE A 117 6.01 12.29 -2.71
C ILE A 117 4.68 11.56 -2.64
N ILE A 118 4.05 11.33 -3.79
CA ILE A 118 2.85 10.49 -3.89
C ILE A 118 3.23 9.16 -4.51
N ARG A 119 3.21 8.11 -3.69
CA ARG A 119 3.36 6.73 -4.14
C ARG A 119 2.00 6.21 -4.60
N THR A 120 1.83 6.10 -5.90
CA THR A 120 0.59 5.62 -6.51
C THR A 120 0.72 4.17 -6.93
N PHE A 121 -0.27 3.33 -6.59
CA PHE A 121 -0.33 1.94 -7.05
C PHE A 121 -1.74 1.56 -7.49
N ASP A 122 -1.83 0.51 -8.30
CA ASP A 122 -3.07 -0.18 -8.65
C ASP A 122 -2.96 -1.67 -8.33
N ALA A 123 -4.03 -2.26 -7.82
CA ALA A 123 -4.04 -3.68 -7.41
C ALA A 123 -3.82 -4.65 -8.59
N LEU A 124 -4.18 -4.25 -9.80
CA LEU A 124 -4.03 -5.04 -11.03
C LEU A 124 -2.79 -4.66 -11.86
N ASN A 125 -2.02 -3.64 -11.43
CA ASN A 125 -0.98 -2.99 -12.24
C ASN A 125 -1.53 -2.38 -13.54
N ASP A 126 -2.80 -1.99 -13.56
CA ASP A 126 -3.39 -1.30 -14.69
C ASP A 126 -3.02 0.20 -14.66
N LEU A 127 -2.07 0.60 -15.47
CA LEU A 127 -1.55 1.97 -15.52
C LEU A 127 -2.64 3.01 -15.81
N ARG A 128 -3.71 2.63 -16.51
CA ARG A 128 -4.84 3.53 -16.79
C ARG A 128 -5.53 4.01 -15.52
N ASN A 129 -5.52 3.19 -14.45
CA ASN A 129 -6.04 3.55 -13.13
C ASN A 129 -5.10 4.46 -12.32
N MET A 130 -3.86 4.63 -12.76
CA MET A 130 -2.85 5.48 -12.09
C MET A 130 -2.58 6.79 -12.83
N GLU A 131 -2.86 6.83 -14.12
CA GLU A 131 -2.49 7.93 -15.01
C GLU A 131 -3.00 9.30 -14.53
N LYS A 132 -4.26 9.39 -14.06
CA LYS A 132 -4.84 10.65 -13.57
C LYS A 132 -4.11 11.17 -12.34
N ALA A 133 -3.81 10.29 -11.38
CA ALA A 133 -3.09 10.64 -10.17
C ALA A 133 -1.65 11.09 -10.46
N VAL A 134 -0.95 10.38 -11.35
CA VAL A 134 0.42 10.75 -11.77
C VAL A 134 0.45 12.11 -12.45
N LYS A 135 -0.44 12.34 -13.41
CA LYS A 135 -0.56 13.65 -14.10
C LYS A 135 -0.86 14.78 -13.12
N ALA A 136 -1.78 14.57 -12.18
CA ALA A 136 -2.10 15.56 -11.15
C ALA A 136 -0.90 15.82 -10.23
N THR A 137 -0.20 14.78 -9.79
CA THR A 137 1.01 14.93 -8.97
C THR A 137 2.05 15.82 -9.64
N LYS A 138 2.31 15.59 -10.92
CA LYS A 138 3.25 16.39 -11.71
C LYS A 138 2.74 17.83 -11.91
N ALA A 139 1.46 18.00 -12.17
CA ALA A 139 0.86 19.33 -12.40
C ALA A 139 0.94 20.22 -11.16
N TYR A 140 0.90 19.63 -9.96
CA TYR A 140 1.00 20.35 -8.68
C TYR A 140 2.40 20.30 -8.06
N ASN A 141 3.44 19.98 -8.86
CA ASN A 141 4.86 19.95 -8.47
C ASN A 141 5.22 18.92 -7.38
N GLY A 142 4.43 17.88 -7.20
CA GLY A 142 4.78 16.74 -6.39
C GLY A 142 5.71 15.77 -7.11
N THR A 143 6.37 14.89 -6.37
CA THR A 143 7.16 13.79 -6.91
C THR A 143 6.25 12.57 -7.12
N ALA A 144 6.15 12.10 -8.36
CA ALA A 144 5.33 10.95 -8.73
C ALA A 144 6.14 9.65 -8.62
N GLU A 145 5.92 8.90 -7.56
CA GLU A 145 6.44 7.55 -7.41
C GLU A 145 5.36 6.55 -7.79
N VAL A 146 5.62 5.71 -8.80
CA VAL A 146 4.65 4.71 -9.27
C VAL A 146 5.09 3.32 -8.83
N ALA A 147 4.21 2.63 -8.12
CA ALA A 147 4.50 1.32 -7.58
C ALA A 147 3.94 0.19 -8.45
N MET A 148 4.79 -0.79 -8.71
CA MET A 148 4.41 -2.07 -9.28
C MET A 148 4.01 -3.01 -8.13
N SER A 149 2.77 -3.45 -8.08
CA SER A 149 2.31 -4.48 -7.14
C SER A 149 3.01 -5.80 -7.46
N TYR A 150 4.03 -6.13 -6.66
CA TYR A 150 4.83 -7.34 -6.89
C TYR A 150 4.07 -8.58 -6.44
N THR A 151 4.15 -9.60 -7.27
CA THR A 151 3.62 -10.93 -7.00
C THR A 151 4.34 -11.96 -7.87
N THR A 152 4.15 -13.24 -7.58
CA THR A 152 4.68 -14.34 -8.36
C THR A 152 3.55 -15.11 -9.02
N SER A 153 3.71 -15.45 -10.29
CA SER A 153 2.82 -16.33 -11.07
C SER A 153 3.48 -16.65 -12.42
N PRO A 154 2.92 -17.55 -13.24
CA PRO A 154 3.43 -17.77 -14.60
C PRO A 154 3.39 -16.53 -15.51
N VAL A 155 2.59 -15.51 -15.14
CA VAL A 155 2.45 -14.25 -15.90
C VAL A 155 3.40 -13.17 -15.40
N HIS A 156 3.62 -13.11 -14.09
CA HIS A 156 4.45 -12.08 -13.45
C HIS A 156 5.93 -12.48 -13.49
N THR A 157 6.50 -12.48 -14.71
CA THR A 157 7.91 -12.73 -14.97
C THR A 157 8.73 -11.45 -14.79
N GLU A 158 10.05 -11.57 -14.81
CA GLU A 158 10.91 -10.36 -14.79
C GLU A 158 10.69 -9.49 -16.02
N GLU A 159 10.43 -10.09 -17.19
CA GLU A 159 10.11 -9.38 -18.44
C GLU A 159 8.79 -8.59 -18.32
N TYR A 160 7.78 -9.15 -17.63
CA TYR A 160 6.54 -8.43 -17.31
C TYR A 160 6.84 -7.16 -16.50
N PHE A 161 7.65 -7.26 -15.44
CA PHE A 161 8.00 -6.10 -14.61
C PHE A 161 8.89 -5.10 -15.34
N VAL A 162 9.80 -5.55 -16.21
CA VAL A 162 10.61 -4.67 -17.06
C VAL A 162 9.72 -3.88 -18.01
N LYS A 163 8.78 -4.54 -18.67
CA LYS A 163 7.84 -3.85 -19.57
C LYS A 163 6.98 -2.85 -18.81
N LEU A 164 6.47 -3.24 -17.63
CA LEU A 164 5.69 -2.36 -16.76
C LEU A 164 6.50 -1.12 -16.33
N ALA A 165 7.78 -1.31 -15.98
CA ALA A 165 8.67 -0.21 -15.61
C ALA A 165 8.89 0.78 -16.77
N GLN A 166 9.07 0.28 -18.00
CA GLN A 166 9.20 1.13 -19.19
C GLN A 166 7.90 1.92 -19.46
N ASP A 167 6.75 1.30 -19.26
CA ASP A 167 5.46 1.97 -19.42
C ASP A 167 5.22 3.03 -18.34
N ILE A 168 5.67 2.77 -17.11
CA ILE A 168 5.67 3.74 -16.00
C ILE A 168 6.59 4.93 -16.32
N GLU A 169 7.79 4.71 -16.83
CA GLU A 169 8.70 5.76 -17.27
C GLU A 169 8.05 6.61 -18.39
N ALA A 170 7.45 5.95 -19.37
CA ALA A 170 6.74 6.62 -20.47
C ALA A 170 5.52 7.44 -19.98
N MET A 171 4.88 7.04 -18.90
CA MET A 171 3.77 7.77 -18.28
C MET A 171 4.23 9.06 -17.56
N GLY A 172 5.53 9.25 -17.34
CA GLY A 172 6.11 10.44 -16.75
C GLY A 172 6.31 10.37 -15.22
N ALA A 173 6.43 9.17 -14.64
CA ALA A 173 6.83 8.99 -13.25
C ALA A 173 8.24 9.55 -12.98
N ASP A 174 8.53 9.85 -11.72
CA ASP A 174 9.86 10.26 -11.24
C ASP A 174 10.65 9.10 -10.62
N LEU A 175 9.95 8.13 -9.99
CA LEU A 175 10.53 6.94 -9.38
C LEU A 175 9.64 5.73 -9.65
N ILE A 176 10.25 4.55 -9.65
CA ILE A 176 9.55 3.26 -9.73
C ILE A 176 9.74 2.50 -8.42
N CYS A 177 8.64 2.08 -7.80
CA CYS A 177 8.68 1.25 -6.59
C CYS A 177 8.32 -0.20 -6.91
N ILE A 178 9.16 -1.14 -6.51
CA ILE A 178 8.78 -2.55 -6.41
C ILE A 178 8.06 -2.69 -5.06
N LYS A 179 6.73 -2.88 -5.10
CA LYS A 179 5.90 -2.95 -3.89
C LYS A 179 5.52 -4.39 -3.57
N ASP A 180 6.31 -5.01 -2.72
CA ASP A 180 6.14 -6.38 -2.24
C ASP A 180 5.44 -6.40 -0.87
N MET A 181 4.12 -6.26 -0.90
CA MET A 181 3.28 -6.21 0.31
C MET A 181 3.15 -7.56 1.03
N ALA A 182 3.45 -8.66 0.35
CA ALA A 182 3.31 -10.01 0.89
C ALA A 182 4.65 -10.63 1.33
N GLY A 183 5.78 -9.97 1.09
CA GLY A 183 7.11 -10.51 1.37
C GLY A 183 7.45 -11.71 0.49
N LEU A 184 7.04 -11.67 -0.79
CA LEU A 184 7.24 -12.76 -1.76
C LEU A 184 8.55 -12.63 -2.56
N LEU A 185 9.14 -11.44 -2.57
CA LEU A 185 10.37 -11.19 -3.30
C LEU A 185 11.58 -11.76 -2.55
N LEU A 186 12.08 -12.88 -3.07
CA LEU A 186 13.23 -13.55 -2.47
C LEU A 186 14.55 -12.86 -2.85
N PRO A 187 15.63 -13.00 -2.03
CA PRO A 187 16.86 -12.23 -2.18
C PRO A 187 17.49 -12.31 -3.58
N PHE A 188 17.64 -13.50 -4.14
CA PHE A 188 18.26 -13.67 -5.48
C PHE A 188 17.34 -13.20 -6.62
N ASN A 189 16.01 -13.30 -6.42
CA ASN A 189 15.03 -12.76 -7.37
C ASN A 189 15.06 -11.22 -7.35
N ALA A 190 15.22 -10.61 -6.17
CA ALA A 190 15.40 -9.16 -6.05
C ALA A 190 16.64 -8.69 -6.79
N TYR A 191 17.77 -9.37 -6.60
CA TYR A 191 19.01 -9.07 -7.32
C TYR A 191 18.81 -9.11 -8.84
N SER A 192 18.25 -10.21 -9.36
CA SER A 192 18.02 -10.38 -10.79
C SER A 192 17.07 -9.32 -11.35
N LEU A 193 15.92 -9.12 -10.71
CA LEU A 193 14.91 -8.17 -11.16
C LEU A 193 15.47 -6.73 -11.18
N ILE A 194 16.13 -6.30 -10.09
CA ILE A 194 16.66 -4.93 -9.99
C ILE A 194 17.76 -4.71 -11.03
N LYS A 195 18.67 -5.67 -11.24
CA LYS A 195 19.66 -5.57 -12.33
C LYS A 195 19.02 -5.38 -13.68
N LYS A 196 17.96 -6.13 -13.99
CA LYS A 196 17.22 -5.97 -15.25
C LYS A 196 16.52 -4.62 -15.34
N LEU A 197 15.85 -4.17 -14.27
CA LEU A 197 15.20 -2.86 -14.24
C LEU A 197 16.21 -1.74 -14.49
N LYS A 198 17.34 -1.72 -13.78
CA LYS A 198 18.42 -0.72 -13.95
C LYS A 198 19.00 -0.69 -15.36
N ALA A 199 18.94 -1.81 -16.10
CA ALA A 199 19.37 -1.88 -17.49
C ALA A 199 18.33 -1.34 -18.49
N HIS A 200 17.05 -1.22 -18.11
CA HIS A 200 15.95 -0.91 -19.03
C HIS A 200 15.17 0.37 -18.70
N THR A 201 15.42 1.01 -17.56
CA THR A 201 14.84 2.30 -17.19
C THR A 201 15.90 3.23 -16.62
N LYS A 202 15.71 4.53 -16.81
CA LYS A 202 16.57 5.59 -16.23
C LYS A 202 16.07 6.06 -14.86
N LEU A 203 14.86 5.67 -14.48
CA LEU A 203 14.27 6.11 -13.23
C LEU A 203 14.92 5.41 -12.03
N PRO A 204 15.04 6.11 -10.88
CA PRO A 204 15.44 5.49 -9.64
C PRO A 204 14.48 4.36 -9.25
N ILE A 205 15.04 3.28 -8.69
CA ILE A 205 14.28 2.12 -8.22
C ILE A 205 14.19 2.16 -6.70
N VAL A 206 12.96 2.06 -6.21
CA VAL A 206 12.63 1.95 -4.79
C VAL A 206 12.22 0.50 -4.51
N LEU A 207 12.67 -0.07 -3.39
CA LEU A 207 12.20 -1.38 -2.92
C LEU A 207 11.41 -1.21 -1.62
N HIS A 208 10.16 -1.57 -1.66
CA HIS A 208 9.28 -1.75 -0.51
C HIS A 208 8.96 -3.24 -0.35
N THR A 209 9.41 -3.85 0.75
CA THR A 209 9.13 -5.27 1.03
C THR A 209 8.78 -5.50 2.49
N HIS A 210 7.76 -6.32 2.73
CA HIS A 210 7.39 -6.74 4.08
C HIS A 210 8.21 -7.97 4.52
N ASN A 211 8.45 -8.07 5.81
CA ASN A 211 9.27 -9.15 6.38
C ASN A 211 8.44 -10.37 6.83
N THR A 212 7.25 -10.54 6.31
CA THR A 212 6.33 -11.61 6.72
C THR A 212 6.94 -13.02 6.63
N ALA A 213 7.70 -13.28 5.59
CA ALA A 213 8.39 -14.57 5.39
C ALA A 213 9.77 -14.64 6.07
N GLY A 214 10.20 -13.57 6.74
CA GLY A 214 11.50 -13.50 7.41
C GLY A 214 12.69 -13.24 6.47
N THR A 215 12.46 -13.02 5.18
CA THR A 215 13.52 -12.82 4.18
C THR A 215 13.81 -11.36 3.86
N GLY A 216 13.03 -10.41 4.37
CA GLY A 216 13.03 -9.02 3.95
C GLY A 216 14.39 -8.32 4.05
N ALA A 217 15.12 -8.49 5.17
CA ALA A 217 16.46 -7.90 5.31
C ALA A 217 17.48 -8.49 4.32
N MET A 218 17.43 -9.80 4.09
CA MET A 218 18.26 -10.46 3.09
C MET A 218 17.92 -9.98 1.67
N THR A 219 16.63 -9.78 1.40
CA THR A 219 16.13 -9.22 0.14
C THR A 219 16.65 -7.81 -0.09
N ILE A 220 16.61 -6.95 0.94
CA ILE A 220 17.17 -5.59 0.86
C ILE A 220 18.68 -5.64 0.58
N LEU A 221 19.46 -6.47 1.28
CA LEU A 221 20.90 -6.58 1.01
C LEU A 221 21.20 -6.98 -0.43
N LYS A 222 20.47 -7.94 -0.98
CA LYS A 222 20.62 -8.33 -2.39
C LYS A 222 20.14 -7.27 -3.37
N ALA A 223 19.14 -6.52 -3.01
CA ALA A 223 18.69 -5.35 -3.78
C ALA A 223 19.77 -4.24 -3.82
N VAL A 224 20.43 -3.99 -2.69
CA VAL A 224 21.52 -3.02 -2.56
C VAL A 224 22.70 -3.41 -3.47
N GLU A 225 23.15 -4.68 -3.42
CA GLU A 225 24.18 -5.20 -4.32
C GLU A 225 23.77 -5.09 -5.81
N ALA A 226 22.47 -5.13 -6.11
CA ALA A 226 21.95 -4.98 -7.46
C ALA A 226 21.84 -3.51 -7.92
N GLY A 227 22.00 -2.52 -7.01
CA GLY A 227 21.98 -1.10 -7.30
C GLY A 227 20.61 -0.45 -7.13
N VAL A 228 19.80 -0.92 -6.19
CA VAL A 228 18.58 -0.19 -5.76
C VAL A 228 18.95 1.19 -5.22
N ASP A 229 18.11 2.19 -5.48
CA ASP A 229 18.42 3.57 -5.10
C ASP A 229 17.84 3.93 -3.72
N VAL A 230 16.64 3.43 -3.41
CA VAL A 230 15.93 3.71 -2.15
C VAL A 230 15.33 2.41 -1.61
N VAL A 231 15.34 2.22 -0.29
CA VAL A 231 14.62 1.11 0.35
C VAL A 231 13.70 1.64 1.45
N ASP A 232 12.55 0.97 1.59
CA ASP A 232 11.66 1.23 2.71
C ASP A 232 12.03 0.34 3.89
N THR A 233 12.12 0.96 5.06
CA THR A 233 12.37 0.29 6.35
C THR A 233 11.39 0.80 7.39
N ALA A 234 11.40 0.21 8.58
CA ALA A 234 10.65 0.69 9.72
C ALA A 234 11.51 0.67 10.97
N LEU A 235 11.50 1.72 11.77
CA LEU A 235 12.16 1.72 13.09
C LEU A 235 11.81 0.46 13.87
N SER A 236 12.80 -0.14 14.53
CA SER A 236 12.76 -1.50 15.11
C SER A 236 11.56 -1.80 16.01
N PRO A 237 11.00 -0.88 16.82
CA PRO A 237 9.86 -1.18 17.69
C PRO A 237 8.59 -1.60 16.92
N LEU A 238 8.43 -1.14 15.68
CA LEU A 238 7.34 -1.54 14.75
C LEU A 238 7.89 -2.11 13.43
N GLY A 239 9.17 -2.44 13.38
CA GLY A 239 9.80 -3.12 12.26
C GLY A 239 9.72 -4.64 12.38
N GLY A 240 10.01 -5.32 11.26
CA GLY A 240 10.00 -6.79 11.18
C GLY A 240 8.60 -7.41 11.08
N GLY A 241 8.53 -8.72 11.03
CA GLY A 241 7.29 -9.46 10.92
C GLY A 241 6.40 -8.99 9.77
N THR A 242 5.19 -8.57 10.07
CA THR A 242 4.23 -8.06 9.07
C THR A 242 4.57 -6.66 8.52
N SER A 243 5.57 -5.98 9.09
CA SER A 243 6.08 -4.69 8.65
C SER A 243 7.35 -4.84 7.80
N GLN A 244 8.02 -3.73 7.51
CA GLN A 244 9.29 -3.70 6.79
C GLN A 244 10.46 -4.12 7.70
N PRO A 245 11.63 -4.50 7.15
CA PRO A 245 12.84 -4.73 7.93
C PRO A 245 13.22 -3.53 8.80
N ALA A 246 13.83 -3.80 9.96
CA ALA A 246 14.22 -2.77 10.90
C ALA A 246 15.27 -1.81 10.33
N THR A 247 15.01 -0.51 10.42
CA THR A 247 15.89 0.56 9.90
C THR A 247 17.28 0.45 10.50
N GLU A 248 17.40 0.36 11.82
CA GLU A 248 18.68 0.31 12.52
C GLU A 248 19.52 -0.89 12.10
N SER A 249 18.87 -2.04 11.82
CA SER A 249 19.55 -3.25 11.38
C SER A 249 20.13 -3.10 9.97
N ILE A 250 19.40 -2.46 9.06
CA ILE A 250 19.88 -2.21 7.69
C ILE A 250 21.02 -1.18 7.72
N VAL A 251 20.87 -0.10 8.49
CA VAL A 251 21.91 0.93 8.63
C VAL A 251 23.20 0.32 9.18
N ALA A 252 23.12 -0.45 10.26
CA ALA A 252 24.28 -1.12 10.86
C ALA A 252 24.93 -2.14 9.91
N ALA A 253 24.15 -2.88 9.13
CA ALA A 253 24.67 -3.85 8.17
C ALA A 253 25.44 -3.21 7.02
N LEU A 254 25.12 -1.97 6.65
CA LEU A 254 25.74 -1.25 5.53
C LEU A 254 26.85 -0.29 5.98
N LYS A 255 27.01 -0.06 7.29
CA LYS A 255 27.99 0.88 7.85
C LYS A 255 29.41 0.56 7.39
N GLY A 256 30.11 1.57 6.90
CA GLY A 256 31.48 1.46 6.43
C GLY A 256 31.67 0.72 5.10
N THR A 257 30.59 0.37 4.42
CA THR A 257 30.57 -0.16 3.05
C THR A 257 30.40 0.98 2.03
N GLU A 258 30.53 0.68 0.75
CA GLU A 258 30.20 1.63 -0.33
C GLU A 258 28.71 2.03 -0.37
N TYR A 259 27.84 1.31 0.33
CA TYR A 259 26.39 1.53 0.44
C TYR A 259 25.99 2.22 1.73
N ASP A 260 26.96 2.67 2.53
CA ASP A 260 26.68 3.33 3.82
C ASP A 260 25.66 4.45 3.65
N THR A 261 24.60 4.39 4.45
CA THR A 261 23.45 5.32 4.34
C THR A 261 23.75 6.72 4.86
N GLY A 262 24.76 6.85 5.72
CA GLY A 262 25.09 8.10 6.40
C GLY A 262 24.03 8.58 7.40
N LEU A 263 23.04 7.75 7.76
CA LEU A 263 22.07 8.13 8.78
C LEU A 263 22.68 8.15 10.17
N ASP A 264 22.21 9.09 11.00
CA ASP A 264 22.70 9.27 12.38
C ASP A 264 22.15 8.16 13.29
N GLU A 265 23.01 7.21 13.67
CA GLU A 265 22.65 6.05 14.49
C GLU A 265 22.28 6.42 15.92
N GLU A 266 22.82 7.50 16.49
CA GLU A 266 22.46 7.96 17.85
C GLU A 266 21.04 8.51 17.85
N LEU A 267 20.67 9.29 16.83
CA LEU A 267 19.32 9.78 16.65
C LEU A 267 18.35 8.63 16.37
N LEU A 268 18.73 7.62 15.57
CA LEU A 268 17.92 6.42 15.34
C LEU A 268 17.65 5.67 16.67
N ALA A 269 18.65 5.47 17.50
CA ALA A 269 18.49 4.83 18.82
C ALA A 269 17.54 5.61 19.75
N GLN A 270 17.71 6.95 19.77
CA GLN A 270 16.83 7.83 20.55
C GLN A 270 15.36 7.72 20.13
N ILE A 271 15.11 7.74 18.83
CA ILE A 271 13.73 7.66 18.29
C ILE A 271 13.15 6.26 18.51
N ALA A 272 13.96 5.21 18.34
CA ALA A 272 13.54 3.83 18.58
C ALA A 272 13.07 3.65 20.03
N GLU A 273 13.74 4.27 21.03
CA GLU A 273 13.32 4.20 22.42
C GLU A 273 11.96 4.87 22.64
N HIS A 274 11.69 6.02 22.01
CA HIS A 274 10.37 6.65 22.05
C HIS A 274 9.28 5.72 21.50
N PHE A 275 9.50 5.18 20.30
CA PHE A 275 8.49 4.30 19.66
C PHE A 275 8.38 2.93 20.35
N ARG A 276 9.36 2.50 21.14
CA ARG A 276 9.24 1.32 22.00
C ARG A 276 8.13 1.52 23.02
N GLY A 277 8.13 2.65 23.71
CA GLY A 277 7.03 3.02 24.63
C GLY A 277 5.67 3.07 23.93
N VAL A 278 5.62 3.62 22.71
CA VAL A 278 4.38 3.63 21.90
C VAL A 278 3.94 2.20 21.55
N ALA A 279 4.85 1.33 21.11
CA ALA A 279 4.55 -0.06 20.76
C ALA A 279 4.05 -0.87 21.97
N GLU A 280 4.64 -0.65 23.17
CA GLU A 280 4.19 -1.26 24.43
C GLU A 280 2.79 -0.80 24.80
N ARG A 281 2.49 0.50 24.70
CA ARG A 281 1.14 1.03 24.91
C ARG A 281 0.14 0.41 23.94
N LEU A 282 0.42 0.38 22.63
CA LEU A 282 -0.46 -0.23 21.63
C LEU A 282 -0.70 -1.73 21.90
N THR A 283 0.29 -2.42 22.46
CA THR A 283 0.14 -3.82 22.87
C THR A 283 -0.77 -3.95 24.11
N LYS A 284 -0.56 -3.11 25.11
CA LYS A 284 -1.39 -3.07 26.33
C LYS A 284 -2.85 -2.73 26.01
N ASP A 285 -3.08 -1.84 25.04
CA ASP A 285 -4.40 -1.42 24.60
C ASP A 285 -5.08 -2.47 23.70
N GLY A 286 -4.39 -3.57 23.37
CA GLY A 286 -4.93 -4.66 22.55
C GLY A 286 -4.93 -4.41 21.05
N TRP A 287 -4.30 -3.33 20.58
CA TRP A 287 -4.19 -3.01 19.16
C TRP A 287 -3.03 -3.72 18.44
N ARG A 288 -2.03 -4.16 19.20
CA ARG A 288 -0.87 -4.90 18.72
C ARG A 288 -0.73 -6.22 19.45
N ASP A 289 -0.53 -7.31 18.74
CA ASP A 289 -0.26 -8.64 19.29
C ASP A 289 1.12 -9.10 18.76
N PRO A 290 2.20 -8.90 19.54
CA PRO A 290 3.56 -9.22 19.10
C PRO A 290 3.73 -10.67 18.63
N ASP A 291 3.05 -11.63 19.27
CA ASP A 291 3.15 -13.05 18.92
C ASP A 291 2.60 -13.33 17.51
N LYS A 292 1.63 -12.54 17.06
CA LYS A 292 1.07 -12.64 15.69
C LYS A 292 1.84 -11.83 14.67
N VAL A 293 2.16 -10.56 14.99
CA VAL A 293 2.70 -9.65 13.98
C VAL A 293 4.20 -9.80 13.78
N LEU A 294 4.95 -10.34 14.75
CA LEU A 294 6.39 -10.58 14.61
C LEU A 294 6.74 -12.01 14.21
N SER A 295 5.79 -12.94 14.28
CA SER A 295 6.03 -14.33 13.90
C SER A 295 6.32 -14.46 12.40
N VAL A 296 7.40 -15.15 12.06
CA VAL A 296 7.72 -15.49 10.70
C VAL A 296 6.70 -16.48 10.14
N ASN A 297 6.09 -16.15 9.01
CA ASN A 297 5.14 -17.02 8.33
C ASN A 297 5.66 -17.42 6.93
N ALA A 298 6.54 -18.44 6.90
CA ALA A 298 7.09 -18.96 5.64
C ALA A 298 6.02 -19.63 4.73
N LYS A 299 4.84 -19.99 5.26
CA LYS A 299 3.72 -20.50 4.46
C LYS A 299 3.19 -19.45 3.47
N ALA A 300 3.41 -18.15 3.74
CA ALA A 300 3.10 -17.10 2.79
C ALA A 300 3.81 -17.32 1.43
N LEU A 301 5.03 -17.83 1.44
CA LEU A 301 5.79 -18.16 0.22
C LEU A 301 5.19 -19.35 -0.54
N GLN A 302 4.66 -20.35 0.17
CA GLN A 302 4.08 -21.55 -0.42
C GLN A 302 2.73 -21.27 -1.09
N TYR A 303 1.84 -20.56 -0.40
CA TYR A 303 0.49 -20.29 -0.90
C TYR A 303 0.37 -18.91 -1.58
N GLN A 304 1.41 -18.10 -1.52
CA GLN A 304 1.46 -16.73 -2.08
C GLN A 304 0.34 -15.83 -1.53
N VAL A 305 -0.09 -16.09 -0.30
CA VAL A 305 -1.21 -15.42 0.36
C VAL A 305 -0.67 -14.44 1.40
N PRO A 306 -0.96 -13.14 1.30
CA PRO A 306 -0.57 -12.15 2.29
C PRO A 306 -1.11 -12.46 3.69
N GLY A 307 -0.38 -12.08 4.74
CA GLY A 307 -0.78 -12.33 6.13
C GLY A 307 -2.17 -11.80 6.48
N GLY A 308 -2.54 -10.61 6.00
CA GLY A 308 -3.88 -10.05 6.19
C GLY A 308 -4.99 -10.87 5.52
N MET A 309 -4.71 -11.48 4.37
CA MET A 309 -5.65 -12.38 3.71
C MET A 309 -5.85 -13.66 4.52
N LEU A 310 -4.77 -14.26 5.06
CA LEU A 310 -4.85 -15.44 5.92
C LEU A 310 -5.74 -15.19 7.15
N SER A 311 -5.57 -14.05 7.81
CA SER A 311 -6.39 -13.66 8.97
C SER A 311 -7.87 -13.52 8.60
N ASN A 312 -8.16 -12.97 7.42
CA ASN A 312 -9.52 -12.82 6.91
C ASN A 312 -10.15 -14.20 6.60
N LEU A 313 -9.42 -15.11 5.94
CA LEU A 313 -9.88 -16.47 5.66
C LEU A 313 -10.21 -17.22 6.96
N ILE A 314 -9.35 -17.15 7.96
CA ILE A 314 -9.60 -17.74 9.27
C ILE A 314 -10.86 -17.15 9.93
N GLY A 315 -11.04 -15.83 9.85
CA GLY A 315 -12.24 -15.16 10.37
C GLY A 315 -13.52 -15.67 9.72
N GLN A 316 -13.55 -15.75 8.39
CA GLN A 316 -14.70 -16.24 7.64
C GLN A 316 -15.01 -17.72 7.97
N LEU A 317 -13.99 -18.58 8.05
CA LEU A 317 -14.16 -20.00 8.38
C LEU A 317 -14.63 -20.20 9.82
N LYS A 318 -14.16 -19.39 10.78
CA LYS A 318 -14.68 -19.41 12.15
C LYS A 318 -16.16 -19.02 12.22
N GLN A 319 -16.56 -17.96 11.51
CA GLN A 319 -17.98 -17.56 11.44
C GLN A 319 -18.87 -18.63 10.83
N ALA A 320 -18.33 -19.38 9.87
CA ALA A 320 -19.05 -20.50 9.23
C ALA A 320 -18.95 -21.84 10.00
N ASN A 321 -18.27 -21.88 11.16
CA ASN A 321 -17.94 -23.12 11.89
C ASN A 321 -17.29 -24.21 11.01
N ALA A 322 -16.39 -23.80 10.11
CA ALA A 322 -15.79 -24.64 9.06
C ALA A 322 -14.25 -24.59 9.09
N MET A 323 -13.64 -24.49 10.26
CA MET A 323 -12.17 -24.43 10.39
C MET A 323 -11.47 -25.70 9.89
N ASP A 324 -12.14 -26.84 9.84
CA ASP A 324 -11.69 -28.09 9.23
C ASP A 324 -11.44 -27.94 7.72
N LYS A 325 -12.05 -26.96 7.06
CA LYS A 325 -11.88 -26.65 5.62
C LYS A 325 -10.70 -25.72 5.33
N TYR A 326 -9.94 -25.27 6.33
CA TYR A 326 -8.89 -24.26 6.16
C TYR A 326 -7.87 -24.61 5.07
N TYR A 327 -7.35 -25.83 5.08
CA TYR A 327 -6.38 -26.27 4.07
C TYR A 327 -6.99 -26.39 2.67
N ALA A 328 -8.23 -26.87 2.57
CA ALA A 328 -8.93 -26.92 1.29
C ALA A 328 -9.14 -25.52 0.67
N VAL A 329 -9.42 -24.52 1.51
CA VAL A 329 -9.50 -23.11 1.05
C VAL A 329 -8.14 -22.62 0.59
N LEU A 330 -7.06 -22.89 1.31
CA LEU A 330 -5.71 -22.50 0.89
C LEU A 330 -5.30 -23.10 -0.46
N GLU A 331 -5.69 -24.34 -0.75
CA GLU A 331 -5.48 -24.99 -2.04
C GLU A 331 -6.37 -24.42 -3.14
N GLU A 332 -7.56 -23.93 -2.79
CA GLU A 332 -8.49 -23.33 -3.75
C GLU A 332 -8.09 -21.89 -4.16
N VAL A 333 -7.42 -21.14 -3.29
CA VAL A 333 -6.98 -19.76 -3.58
C VAL A 333 -6.15 -19.67 -4.87
N PRO A 334 -5.09 -20.48 -5.10
CA PRO A 334 -4.34 -20.43 -6.35
C PRO A 334 -5.18 -20.79 -7.58
N ARG A 335 -6.18 -21.67 -7.43
CA ARG A 335 -7.07 -22.05 -8.53
C ARG A 335 -8.00 -20.92 -8.93
N VAL A 336 -8.62 -20.25 -7.96
CA VAL A 336 -9.46 -19.07 -8.20
C VAL A 336 -8.62 -17.96 -8.81
N ARG A 337 -7.40 -17.71 -8.27
CA ARG A 337 -6.47 -16.72 -8.79
C ARG A 337 -6.13 -16.98 -10.27
N LYS A 338 -5.84 -18.22 -10.64
CA LYS A 338 -5.61 -18.62 -12.02
C LYS A 338 -6.82 -18.35 -12.89
N ASP A 339 -8.00 -18.80 -12.46
CA ASP A 339 -9.25 -18.63 -13.21
C ASP A 339 -9.59 -17.16 -13.45
N PHE A 340 -9.23 -16.28 -12.52
CA PHE A 340 -9.44 -14.83 -12.59
C PHE A 340 -8.33 -14.07 -13.31
N GLY A 341 -7.42 -14.74 -14.03
CA GLY A 341 -6.35 -14.08 -14.80
C GLY A 341 -5.18 -13.58 -13.96
N TYR A 342 -4.87 -14.28 -12.88
CA TYR A 342 -3.72 -14.04 -12.00
C TYR A 342 -3.63 -12.64 -11.40
N PRO A 343 -4.70 -12.06 -10.82
CA PRO A 343 -4.57 -10.77 -10.14
C PRO A 343 -3.52 -10.85 -9.01
N PRO A 344 -2.71 -9.81 -8.78
CA PRO A 344 -1.90 -9.72 -7.58
C PRO A 344 -2.79 -9.81 -6.33
N LEU A 345 -2.31 -10.51 -5.28
CA LEU A 345 -3.07 -10.66 -4.04
C LEU A 345 -2.80 -9.50 -3.09
N VAL A 346 -3.27 -8.34 -3.46
CA VAL A 346 -3.25 -7.09 -2.69
C VAL A 346 -4.67 -6.59 -2.50
N THR A 347 -4.92 -5.64 -1.60
CA THR A 347 -6.27 -5.06 -1.41
C THR A 347 -6.70 -4.28 -2.68
N PRO A 348 -7.92 -4.54 -3.23
CA PRO A 348 -8.98 -5.42 -2.74
C PRO A 348 -8.94 -6.85 -3.31
N THR A 349 -8.12 -7.15 -4.29
CA THR A 349 -8.11 -8.43 -5.04
C THR A 349 -7.84 -9.64 -4.15
N SER A 350 -7.01 -9.51 -3.12
CA SER A 350 -6.78 -10.58 -2.14
C SER A 350 -8.06 -10.98 -1.41
N GLN A 351 -8.90 -10.01 -1.05
CA GLN A 351 -10.19 -10.27 -0.40
C GLN A 351 -11.18 -10.92 -1.38
N ILE A 352 -11.21 -10.44 -2.63
CA ILE A 352 -12.10 -10.99 -3.67
C ILE A 352 -11.77 -12.45 -3.93
N VAL A 353 -10.52 -12.76 -4.21
CA VAL A 353 -10.05 -14.13 -4.48
C VAL A 353 -10.25 -15.03 -3.26
N GLY A 354 -9.90 -14.54 -2.06
CA GLY A 354 -10.04 -15.29 -0.82
C GLY A 354 -11.49 -15.64 -0.49
N THR A 355 -12.38 -14.68 -0.52
CA THR A 355 -13.81 -14.90 -0.26
C THR A 355 -14.42 -15.85 -1.30
N GLN A 356 -14.05 -15.72 -2.58
CA GLN A 356 -14.51 -16.65 -3.61
C GLN A 356 -14.00 -18.08 -3.36
N ALA A 357 -12.75 -18.24 -2.92
CA ALA A 357 -12.21 -19.56 -2.57
C ALA A 357 -12.96 -20.19 -1.39
N VAL A 358 -13.28 -19.42 -0.35
CA VAL A 358 -14.12 -19.88 0.77
C VAL A 358 -15.48 -20.32 0.26
N MET A 359 -16.15 -19.53 -0.59
CA MET A 359 -17.46 -19.86 -1.13
C MET A 359 -17.43 -21.12 -2.01
N ASN A 360 -16.39 -21.34 -2.81
CA ASN A 360 -16.21 -22.52 -3.62
C ASN A 360 -16.13 -23.79 -2.75
N VAL A 361 -15.37 -23.73 -1.66
CA VAL A 361 -15.18 -24.88 -0.75
C VAL A 361 -16.42 -25.14 0.09
N LEU A 362 -17.03 -24.11 0.66
CA LEU A 362 -18.22 -24.26 1.51
C LEU A 362 -19.47 -24.62 0.69
N GLY A 363 -19.58 -24.14 -0.55
CA GLY A 363 -20.68 -24.44 -1.45
C GLY A 363 -20.64 -25.85 -2.07
N GLY A 364 -19.55 -26.58 -1.90
CA GLY A 364 -19.33 -27.93 -2.44
C GLY A 364 -19.16 -28.00 -3.96
N GLU A 365 -19.36 -26.90 -4.66
CA GLU A 365 -19.16 -26.76 -6.10
C GLU A 365 -18.56 -25.41 -6.43
N ARG A 366 -17.50 -25.39 -7.27
CA ARG A 366 -16.81 -24.16 -7.69
C ARG A 366 -17.75 -23.24 -8.47
N TYR A 367 -17.78 -21.96 -8.03
CA TYR A 367 -18.60 -20.91 -8.64
C TYR A 367 -20.12 -21.18 -8.67
N LYS A 368 -20.63 -22.00 -7.73
CA LYS A 368 -22.08 -22.13 -7.48
C LYS A 368 -22.62 -20.83 -6.86
N MET A 369 -21.85 -20.23 -5.96
CA MET A 369 -22.10 -18.92 -5.40
C MET A 369 -20.96 -17.98 -5.79
N VAL A 370 -21.29 -16.83 -6.35
CA VAL A 370 -20.31 -15.83 -6.83
C VAL A 370 -20.59 -14.50 -6.17
N THR A 371 -19.57 -13.92 -5.54
CA THR A 371 -19.71 -12.63 -4.88
C THR A 371 -19.91 -11.51 -5.89
N LYS A 372 -20.51 -10.39 -5.45
CA LYS A 372 -20.65 -9.18 -6.27
C LYS A 372 -19.30 -8.68 -6.76
N GLU A 373 -18.31 -8.68 -5.86
CA GLU A 373 -16.94 -8.22 -6.14
C GLU A 373 -16.24 -9.15 -7.14
N SER A 374 -16.42 -10.47 -7.05
CA SER A 374 -15.91 -11.41 -8.04
C SER A 374 -16.52 -11.16 -9.43
N LYS A 375 -17.83 -10.91 -9.50
CA LYS A 375 -18.49 -10.54 -10.75
C LYS A 375 -17.95 -9.23 -11.31
N GLY A 376 -17.79 -8.20 -10.46
CA GLY A 376 -17.22 -6.91 -10.86
C GLY A 376 -15.80 -7.05 -11.41
N LEU A 377 -14.95 -7.86 -10.75
CA LEU A 377 -13.59 -8.14 -11.22
C LEU A 377 -13.59 -8.77 -12.62
N LEU A 378 -14.45 -9.79 -12.83
CA LEU A 378 -14.57 -10.49 -14.11
C LEU A 378 -15.19 -9.62 -15.23
N LYS A 379 -15.98 -8.62 -14.85
CA LYS A 379 -16.55 -7.61 -15.78
C LYS A 379 -15.56 -6.50 -16.11
N GLY A 380 -14.39 -6.44 -15.46
CA GLY A 380 -13.40 -5.39 -15.68
C GLY A 380 -13.69 -4.07 -14.93
N GLU A 381 -14.60 -4.07 -13.95
CA GLU A 381 -14.95 -2.88 -13.14
C GLU A 381 -13.78 -2.36 -12.30
N TYR A 382 -12.77 -3.21 -12.04
CA TYR A 382 -11.54 -2.86 -11.33
C TYR A 382 -10.37 -2.49 -12.26
N GLY A 383 -10.51 -2.72 -13.56
CA GLY A 383 -9.45 -2.52 -14.54
C GLY A 383 -9.09 -3.80 -15.30
N ARG A 384 -7.98 -3.73 -16.04
CA ARG A 384 -7.48 -4.85 -16.85
C ARG A 384 -6.77 -5.87 -15.97
N LEU A 385 -7.18 -7.12 -16.07
CA LEU A 385 -6.50 -8.25 -15.43
C LEU A 385 -5.15 -8.55 -16.12
N PRO A 386 -4.16 -9.06 -15.38
CA PRO A 386 -2.83 -9.35 -15.92
C PRO A 386 -2.81 -10.40 -17.04
N ALA A 387 -3.75 -11.35 -17.02
CA ALA A 387 -3.89 -12.38 -18.04
C ALA A 387 -5.37 -12.63 -18.38
N PRO A 388 -5.66 -13.32 -19.49
CA PRO A 388 -7.03 -13.73 -19.83
C PRO A 388 -7.68 -14.54 -18.71
N VAL A 389 -8.94 -14.23 -18.44
CA VAL A 389 -9.81 -15.00 -17.53
C VAL A 389 -10.13 -16.35 -18.18
N ASN A 390 -10.30 -17.38 -17.35
CA ASN A 390 -10.86 -18.65 -17.81
C ASN A 390 -12.28 -18.42 -18.35
N GLU A 391 -12.51 -18.63 -19.64
CA GLU A 391 -13.76 -18.32 -20.33
C GLU A 391 -14.96 -19.12 -19.79
N GLU A 392 -14.76 -20.40 -19.42
CA GLU A 392 -15.82 -21.21 -18.83
C GLU A 392 -16.24 -20.66 -17.46
N VAL A 393 -15.25 -20.25 -16.66
CA VAL A 393 -15.50 -19.64 -15.34
C VAL A 393 -16.17 -18.28 -15.52
N ARG A 394 -15.71 -17.45 -16.46
CA ARG A 394 -16.33 -16.17 -16.76
C ARG A 394 -17.78 -16.34 -17.12
N LYS A 395 -18.10 -17.24 -18.06
CA LYS A 395 -19.46 -17.53 -18.48
C LYS A 395 -20.31 -18.05 -17.32
N LYS A 396 -19.76 -18.93 -16.47
CA LYS A 396 -20.47 -19.43 -15.28
C LYS A 396 -20.78 -18.31 -14.28
N CYS A 397 -19.86 -17.34 -14.09
CA CYS A 397 -19.96 -16.30 -13.07
C CYS A 397 -20.82 -15.11 -13.49
N ILE A 398 -20.68 -14.65 -14.73
CA ILE A 398 -21.32 -13.41 -15.24
C ILE A 398 -22.20 -13.62 -16.48
N GLY A 399 -22.27 -14.85 -17.02
CA GLY A 399 -23.08 -15.16 -18.19
C GLY A 399 -22.65 -14.36 -19.42
N ASP A 400 -23.61 -13.69 -20.05
CA ASP A 400 -23.41 -12.84 -21.22
C ASP A 400 -23.29 -11.34 -20.86
N ASP A 401 -23.02 -11.02 -19.58
CA ASP A 401 -22.81 -9.65 -19.15
C ASP A 401 -21.64 -9.00 -19.91
N LYS A 402 -21.81 -7.73 -20.27
CA LYS A 402 -20.82 -6.96 -21.00
C LYS A 402 -19.55 -6.75 -20.15
N VAL A 403 -18.39 -7.00 -20.75
CA VAL A 403 -17.09 -6.75 -20.13
C VAL A 403 -16.59 -5.36 -20.52
N ILE A 404 -16.13 -4.61 -19.52
CA ILE A 404 -15.48 -3.30 -19.69
C ILE A 404 -14.05 -3.53 -20.19
N THR A 405 -13.70 -2.94 -21.33
CA THR A 405 -12.36 -3.02 -21.93
C THR A 405 -11.62 -1.70 -21.94
N HIS A 406 -12.34 -0.59 -21.79
CA HIS A 406 -11.80 0.76 -21.63
C HIS A 406 -11.43 1.03 -20.15
N ARG A 407 -10.96 2.22 -19.85
CA ARG A 407 -10.67 2.64 -18.48
C ARG A 407 -12.00 2.82 -17.71
N PRO A 408 -12.23 2.09 -16.59
CA PRO A 408 -13.53 2.14 -15.91
C PRO A 408 -13.94 3.55 -15.45
N ALA A 409 -12.98 4.39 -15.07
CA ALA A 409 -13.27 5.75 -14.62
C ALA A 409 -13.80 6.67 -15.73
N ASP A 410 -13.66 6.31 -17.01
CA ASP A 410 -14.22 7.10 -18.11
C ASP A 410 -15.75 7.08 -18.13
N ASP A 411 -16.35 6.09 -17.46
CA ASP A 411 -17.80 5.98 -17.28
C ASP A 411 -18.34 6.82 -16.10
N ILE A 412 -17.45 7.45 -15.30
CA ILE A 412 -17.81 8.24 -14.12
C ILE A 412 -17.82 9.73 -14.46
N ALA A 413 -19.00 10.34 -14.41
CA ALA A 413 -19.13 11.78 -14.59
C ALA A 413 -18.46 12.55 -13.42
N PRO A 414 -18.08 13.83 -13.59
CA PRO A 414 -17.55 14.65 -12.50
C PRO A 414 -18.47 14.68 -11.28
N GLU A 415 -17.91 14.43 -10.10
CA GLU A 415 -18.68 14.26 -8.85
C GLU A 415 -18.41 15.36 -7.80
N LEU A 416 -17.29 16.09 -7.89
CA LEU A 416 -16.79 16.98 -6.83
C LEU A 416 -17.81 18.05 -6.43
N GLU A 417 -18.47 18.69 -7.41
CA GLU A 417 -19.47 19.72 -7.15
C GLU A 417 -20.75 19.17 -6.51
N GLY A 418 -21.08 17.90 -6.77
CA GLY A 418 -22.16 17.18 -6.09
C GLY A 418 -21.84 17.05 -4.59
N TYR A 419 -20.68 16.52 -4.27
CA TYR A 419 -20.21 16.37 -2.88
C TYR A 419 -20.11 17.69 -2.14
N ARG A 420 -19.68 18.79 -2.79
CA ARG A 420 -19.66 20.12 -2.19
C ARG A 420 -21.04 20.60 -1.76
N LYS A 421 -22.06 20.33 -2.56
CA LYS A 421 -23.45 20.69 -2.23
C LYS A 421 -23.99 19.87 -1.06
N GLU A 422 -23.70 18.58 -1.05
CA GLU A 422 -24.16 17.64 -0.01
C GLU A 422 -23.60 17.99 1.37
N ILE A 423 -22.29 18.32 1.44
CA ILE A 423 -21.63 18.58 2.73
C ILE A 423 -21.68 20.04 3.19
N ARG A 424 -22.28 20.92 2.42
CA ARG A 424 -22.22 22.39 2.64
C ARG A 424 -22.50 22.82 4.09
N GLN A 425 -23.39 22.14 4.78
CA GLN A 425 -23.78 22.46 6.15
C GLN A 425 -22.74 22.08 7.22
N TYR A 426 -21.76 21.22 6.89
CA TYR A 426 -20.70 20.73 7.78
C TYR A 426 -19.31 21.19 7.36
N SER A 427 -19.17 21.83 6.20
CA SER A 427 -17.88 22.22 5.64
C SER A 427 -17.34 23.48 6.33
N GLN A 428 -16.15 23.36 6.95
CA GLN A 428 -15.40 24.47 7.55
C GLN A 428 -14.10 24.75 6.80
N GLN A 429 -13.58 23.76 6.06
CA GLN A 429 -12.37 23.85 5.23
C GLN A 429 -12.63 23.19 3.87
N GLU A 430 -11.83 23.55 2.88
CA GLU A 430 -12.01 23.04 1.51
C GLU A 430 -11.82 21.53 1.41
N GLU A 431 -11.01 20.94 2.29
CA GLU A 431 -10.70 19.53 2.32
C GLU A 431 -11.85 18.65 2.84
N ASP A 432 -12.81 19.21 3.54
CA ASP A 432 -13.94 18.46 4.11
C ASP A 432 -14.76 17.74 3.03
N VAL A 433 -14.85 18.33 1.83
CA VAL A 433 -15.51 17.68 0.69
C VAL A 433 -14.84 16.37 0.30
N LEU A 434 -13.52 16.27 0.41
CA LEU A 434 -12.77 15.06 0.10
C LEU A 434 -12.95 13.99 1.19
N SER A 435 -12.99 14.40 2.46
CA SER A 435 -13.32 13.51 3.57
C SER A 435 -14.68 12.87 3.38
N TYR A 436 -15.67 13.68 2.98
CA TYR A 436 -17.02 13.21 2.69
C TYR A 436 -17.08 12.33 1.44
N ALA A 437 -16.45 12.73 0.34
CA ALA A 437 -16.44 11.95 -0.90
C ALA A 437 -15.87 10.53 -0.69
N LEU A 438 -14.82 10.41 0.14
CA LEU A 438 -14.16 9.14 0.42
C LEU A 438 -14.98 8.27 1.40
N PHE A 439 -15.50 8.86 2.48
CA PHE A 439 -16.14 8.14 3.59
C PHE A 439 -17.39 8.87 4.08
N PRO A 440 -18.48 8.97 3.29
CA PRO A 440 -19.60 9.87 3.56
C PRO A 440 -20.16 9.80 4.99
N GLN A 441 -20.59 8.59 5.40
CA GLN A 441 -21.21 8.39 6.70
C GLN A 441 -20.27 8.65 7.89
N VAL A 442 -18.98 8.34 7.71
CA VAL A 442 -17.98 8.51 8.78
C VAL A 442 -17.57 9.97 8.87
N ALA A 443 -17.34 10.61 7.73
CA ALA A 443 -16.98 12.02 7.68
C ALA A 443 -18.12 12.89 8.21
N GLU A 444 -19.37 12.65 7.82
CA GLU A 444 -20.53 13.39 8.32
C GLU A 444 -20.61 13.34 9.85
N LYS A 445 -20.45 12.14 10.43
CA LYS A 445 -20.43 11.97 11.89
C LYS A 445 -19.27 12.71 12.54
N PHE A 446 -18.06 12.59 11.99
CA PHE A 446 -16.87 13.26 12.50
C PHE A 446 -17.02 14.78 12.45
N LEU A 447 -17.45 15.32 11.31
CA LEU A 447 -17.60 16.75 11.10
C LEU A 447 -18.69 17.35 12.00
N ALA A 448 -19.80 16.63 12.22
CA ALA A 448 -20.83 17.05 13.17
C ALA A 448 -20.29 17.14 14.60
N ILE A 449 -19.48 16.16 15.05
CA ILE A 449 -18.83 16.20 16.37
C ILE A 449 -17.84 17.37 16.46
N ARG A 450 -17.01 17.58 15.43
CA ARG A 450 -16.07 18.71 15.36
C ARG A 450 -16.80 20.05 15.47
N ASP A 451 -17.99 20.17 14.90
CA ASP A 451 -18.81 21.38 14.90
C ASP A 451 -19.66 21.54 16.17
N GLY A 452 -19.58 20.62 17.15
CA GLY A 452 -20.34 20.67 18.39
C GLY A 452 -21.83 20.39 18.23
N LYS A 453 -22.20 19.62 17.21
CA LYS A 453 -23.58 19.22 16.87
C LYS A 453 -23.91 17.80 17.30
#